data_5977145323fa7b67a1c36f7cd4708ee9
#
_entry.id   5977145323fa7b67a1c36f7cd4708ee9
#
_cell.length_a   1.000
_cell.length_b   1.000
_cell.length_c   1.000
_cell.angle_alpha   90.00
_cell.angle_beta   90.00
_cell.angle_gamma   90.00
#
_symmetry.space_group_name_H-M   'P 1'
#
loop_
_entity.id
_entity.type
_entity.pdbx_description
1 polymer ?
#
loop_
_entity_poly.entity_id
_entity_poly.type
_entity_poly.pdbx_seq_one_letter_code
_entity_poly.pdbx_strand_id
1 'polypeptide(L)'
;MKPSTGNNPAPGYKKYPGHSITTKPAGVRMRVTFKGEVIADTKDAIALEEAMSGSTVAPVVYYIPRKDVKMDRLVRTGHRTHCPFKGDASYFSLKNGPENAVWSYEQPYDEMSVIKDRLAFYPDKVDSISAA
;
A
#
# COMPACT_ATOMS: atom_id res chain seq x y z
N MET A 1 -8.24 -0.56 -22.30
CA MET A 1 -8.40 0.85 -22.18
C MET A 1 -7.06 1.49 -21.83
N LYS A 2 -6.92 2.64 -22.27
CA LYS A 2 -5.73 3.32 -21.87
C LYS A 2 -5.72 3.55 -20.35
N PRO A 3 -4.57 3.54 -19.74
CA PRO A 3 -4.47 3.93 -18.34
C PRO A 3 -4.99 5.35 -18.16
N SER A 4 -5.33 5.68 -16.95
CA SER A 4 -5.87 6.99 -16.61
C SER A 4 -4.86 8.12 -16.73
N THR A 5 -3.74 7.89 -17.40
CA THR A 5 -2.64 8.83 -17.54
C THR A 5 -3.13 10.19 -18.01
N GLY A 6 -2.88 11.23 -17.24
CA GLY A 6 -3.27 12.59 -17.54
C GLY A 6 -4.74 12.91 -17.34
N ASN A 7 -5.57 11.91 -17.00
CA ASN A 7 -7.02 12.10 -16.83
C ASN A 7 -7.45 12.16 -15.38
N ASN A 8 -6.61 11.74 -14.45
CA ASN A 8 -6.94 11.69 -13.03
C ASN A 8 -5.73 12.04 -12.17
N PRO A 9 -5.19 13.27 -12.32
CA PRO A 9 -4.04 13.68 -11.52
C PRO A 9 -4.42 13.87 -10.05
N ALA A 10 -3.46 13.62 -9.16
CA ALA A 10 -3.68 13.80 -7.73
C ALA A 10 -3.85 15.28 -7.40
N PRO A 11 -4.95 15.66 -6.73
CA PRO A 11 -5.19 17.07 -6.40
C PRO A 11 -4.29 17.61 -5.29
N GLY A 12 -3.71 16.73 -4.47
CA GLY A 12 -2.95 17.14 -3.30
C GLY A 12 -1.73 17.99 -3.59
N TYR A 13 -1.09 17.81 -4.74
CA TYR A 13 0.13 18.54 -5.09
C TYR A 13 -0.10 20.02 -5.34
N LYS A 14 -1.30 20.41 -5.72
CA LYS A 14 -1.65 21.84 -5.85
C LYS A 14 -1.72 22.50 -4.49
N LYS A 15 -2.29 21.81 -3.50
CA LYS A 15 -2.47 22.34 -2.17
C LYS A 15 -1.21 22.20 -1.32
N TYR A 16 -0.45 21.14 -1.54
CA TYR A 16 0.75 20.84 -0.77
C TYR A 16 1.93 20.57 -1.72
N PRO A 17 2.45 21.61 -2.39
CA PRO A 17 3.48 21.42 -3.41
C PRO A 17 4.81 20.89 -2.88
N GLY A 18 5.05 21.02 -1.57
CA GLY A 18 6.26 20.46 -0.94
C GLY A 18 6.17 18.98 -0.61
N HIS A 19 4.99 18.37 -0.77
CA HIS A 19 4.81 16.94 -0.50
C HIS A 19 5.38 16.12 -1.67
N SER A 20 6.14 15.08 -1.37
CA SER A 20 6.67 14.19 -2.40
C SER A 20 6.48 12.74 -2.00
N ILE A 21 6.22 11.90 -2.99
CA ILE A 21 6.12 10.45 -2.85
C ILE A 21 7.05 9.83 -3.86
N THR A 22 7.95 8.98 -3.38
CA THR A 22 8.87 8.24 -4.21
C THR A 22 8.56 6.76 -4.12
N THR A 23 8.49 6.09 -5.26
CA THR A 23 8.28 4.65 -5.31
C THR A 23 9.40 3.98 -6.06
N LYS A 24 9.79 2.80 -5.58
CA LYS A 24 10.83 1.99 -6.25
C LYS A 24 10.62 0.52 -5.89
N PRO A 25 11.13 -0.42 -6.70
CA PRO A 25 11.16 -1.81 -6.27
C PRO A 25 11.91 -1.93 -4.96
N ALA A 26 11.40 -2.75 -4.04
CA ALA A 26 12.04 -2.95 -2.75
C ALA A 26 13.45 -3.54 -2.89
N GLY A 27 13.69 -4.31 -3.95
CA GLY A 27 15.01 -4.88 -4.23
C GLY A 27 15.36 -6.08 -3.36
N VAL A 28 14.46 -6.48 -2.48
CA VAL A 28 14.64 -7.62 -1.59
C VAL A 28 13.31 -8.38 -1.50
N ARG A 29 13.41 -9.66 -1.13
CA ARG A 29 12.23 -10.46 -0.85
C ARG A 29 11.63 -9.99 0.47
N MET A 30 10.31 -9.76 0.46
CA MET A 30 9.58 -9.30 1.63
C MET A 30 8.58 -10.35 2.07
N ARG A 31 8.44 -10.54 3.39
CA ARG A 31 7.45 -11.42 3.99
C ARG A 31 6.62 -10.71 5.02
N VAL A 32 5.34 -11.07 5.08
CA VAL A 32 4.43 -10.65 6.14
C VAL A 32 3.99 -11.91 6.89
N THR A 33 4.18 -11.91 8.19
CA THR A 33 3.82 -13.03 9.05
C THR A 33 2.73 -12.60 10.02
N PHE A 34 1.73 -13.45 10.20
CA PHE A 34 0.64 -13.23 11.15
C PHE A 34 0.29 -14.52 11.85
N LYS A 35 0.29 -14.50 13.19
CA LYS A 35 0.05 -15.68 14.03
C LYS A 35 0.93 -16.87 13.62
N GLY A 36 2.19 -16.58 13.34
CA GLY A 36 3.17 -17.59 12.98
C GLY A 36 3.08 -18.08 11.54
N GLU A 37 2.12 -17.60 10.76
CA GLU A 37 1.96 -18.00 9.34
C GLU A 37 2.46 -16.90 8.42
N VAL A 38 3.20 -17.29 7.39
CA VAL A 38 3.59 -16.35 6.32
C VAL A 38 2.37 -16.15 5.42
N ILE A 39 1.78 -14.96 5.45
CA ILE A 39 0.57 -14.65 4.69
C ILE A 39 0.88 -13.86 3.41
N ALA A 40 2.08 -13.32 3.28
CA ALA A 40 2.56 -12.70 2.06
C ALA A 40 4.05 -12.97 1.92
N ASP A 41 4.47 -13.23 0.67
CA ASP A 41 5.87 -13.54 0.37
C ASP A 41 6.11 -13.12 -1.08
N THR A 42 6.90 -12.08 -1.28
CA THR A 42 7.04 -11.46 -2.60
C THR A 42 8.46 -11.01 -2.87
N LYS A 43 8.87 -11.11 -4.14
CA LYS A 43 10.07 -10.47 -4.67
C LYS A 43 9.75 -9.18 -5.41
N ASP A 44 8.46 -8.83 -5.50
CA ASP A 44 7.97 -7.71 -6.33
C ASP A 44 7.33 -6.59 -5.50
N ALA A 45 7.71 -6.44 -4.24
CA ALA A 45 7.19 -5.34 -3.43
C ALA A 45 7.66 -4.00 -3.98
N ILE A 46 6.76 -3.01 -3.92
CA ILE A 46 7.09 -1.62 -4.20
C ILE A 46 7.25 -0.89 -2.86
N ALA A 47 8.40 -0.29 -2.65
CA ALA A 47 8.67 0.54 -1.48
C ALA A 47 8.23 1.98 -1.77
N LEU A 48 7.41 2.53 -0.89
CA LEU A 48 6.90 3.89 -1.02
C LEU A 48 7.42 4.74 0.14
N GLU A 49 8.02 5.87 -0.20
CA GLU A 49 8.54 6.83 0.77
C GLU A 49 7.84 8.17 0.59
N GLU A 50 7.45 8.79 1.69
CA GLU A 50 6.81 10.10 1.68
C GLU A 50 7.66 11.12 2.42
N ALA A 51 7.71 12.33 1.85
CA ALA A 51 8.45 13.44 2.42
C ALA A 51 7.68 14.75 2.24
N MET A 52 7.89 15.68 3.15
CA MET A 52 7.37 17.04 3.06
C MET A 52 8.56 17.99 3.11
N SER A 53 8.76 18.76 2.03
CA SER A 53 9.87 19.72 1.92
C SER A 53 11.22 19.07 2.25
N GLY A 54 11.43 17.84 1.77
CA GLY A 54 12.67 17.10 1.93
C GLY A 54 12.80 16.30 3.22
N SER A 55 11.85 16.44 4.15
CA SER A 55 11.87 15.69 5.41
C SER A 55 10.91 14.51 5.35
N THR A 56 11.40 13.32 5.72
CA THR A 56 10.58 12.11 5.79
C THR A 56 9.43 12.31 6.79
N VAL A 57 8.20 11.98 6.36
CA VAL A 57 6.99 12.18 7.20
C VAL A 57 6.34 10.88 7.64
N ALA A 58 6.80 9.73 7.14
CA ALA A 58 6.23 8.44 7.49
C ALA A 58 7.25 7.33 7.26
N PRO A 59 7.13 6.19 7.96
CA PRO A 59 7.94 5.02 7.63
C PRO A 59 7.67 4.54 6.21
N VAL A 60 8.64 3.83 5.62
CA VAL A 60 8.48 3.21 4.31
C VAL A 60 7.31 2.22 4.35
N VAL A 61 6.45 2.27 3.35
CA VAL A 61 5.34 1.33 3.19
C VAL A 61 5.63 0.42 2.00
N TYR A 62 5.40 -0.88 2.19
CA TYR A 62 5.61 -1.87 1.14
C TYR A 62 4.27 -2.30 0.58
N TYR A 63 4.13 -2.18 -0.74
CA TYR A 63 2.92 -2.57 -1.47
C TYR A 63 3.19 -3.87 -2.21
N ILE A 64 2.43 -4.90 -1.89
CA ILE A 64 2.67 -6.28 -2.31
C ILE A 64 1.61 -6.69 -3.33
N PRO A 65 2.01 -7.27 -4.48
CA PRO A 65 1.02 -7.72 -5.46
C PRO A 65 0.16 -8.85 -4.90
N ARG A 66 -1.11 -8.85 -5.27
CA ARG A 66 -2.07 -9.83 -4.73
C ARG A 66 -1.72 -11.28 -5.04
N LYS A 67 -1.02 -11.52 -6.13
CA LYS A 67 -0.56 -12.87 -6.49
C LYS A 67 0.34 -13.49 -5.43
N ASP A 68 1.00 -12.67 -4.62
CA ASP A 68 1.95 -13.10 -3.60
C ASP A 68 1.37 -13.01 -2.18
N VAL A 69 0.06 -12.79 -2.06
CA VAL A 69 -0.65 -12.71 -0.78
C VAL A 69 -1.65 -13.85 -0.68
N LYS A 70 -1.74 -14.45 0.49
CA LYS A 70 -2.79 -15.43 0.76
C LYS A 70 -4.12 -14.71 0.97
N MET A 71 -4.81 -14.45 -0.13
CA MET A 71 -6.05 -13.67 -0.12
C MET A 71 -7.16 -14.32 0.71
N ASP A 72 -7.12 -15.64 0.87
CA ASP A 72 -8.08 -16.36 1.70
C ASP A 72 -7.91 -16.09 3.20
N ARG A 73 -6.84 -15.43 3.60
CA ARG A 73 -6.63 -14.96 4.97
C ARG A 73 -7.19 -13.57 5.21
N LEU A 74 -7.77 -12.94 4.19
CA LEU A 74 -8.27 -11.57 4.24
C LEU A 74 -9.78 -11.56 3.99
N VAL A 75 -10.45 -10.60 4.63
CA VAL A 75 -11.89 -10.36 4.43
C VAL A 75 -12.07 -8.89 4.08
N ARG A 76 -12.65 -8.60 2.91
CA ARG A 76 -12.94 -7.22 2.51
C ARG A 76 -13.93 -6.60 3.50
N THR A 77 -13.69 -5.35 3.86
CA THR A 77 -14.61 -4.59 4.71
C THR A 77 -15.21 -3.42 3.94
N GLY A 78 -16.15 -2.73 4.57
CA GLY A 78 -16.72 -1.52 4.00
C GLY A 78 -15.94 -0.24 4.38
N HIS A 79 -14.87 -0.37 5.15
CA HIS A 79 -14.09 0.78 5.53
C HIS A 79 -13.38 1.40 4.32
N ARG A 80 -13.39 2.72 4.25
CA ARG A 80 -12.76 3.48 3.16
C ARG A 80 -12.11 4.73 3.75
N THR A 81 -10.96 5.09 3.17
CA THR A 81 -10.31 6.36 3.47
C THR A 81 -9.90 7.03 2.18
N HIS A 82 -9.63 8.34 2.26
CA HIS A 82 -9.21 9.11 1.10
C HIS A 82 -7.86 9.78 1.37
N CYS A 83 -6.96 9.66 0.39
CA CYS A 83 -5.68 10.36 0.39
C CYS A 83 -5.62 11.26 -0.84
N PRO A 84 -5.38 12.58 -0.69
CA PRO A 84 -5.35 13.49 -1.84
C PRO A 84 -4.19 13.25 -2.79
N PHE A 85 -3.24 12.40 -2.44
CA PHE A 85 -2.10 12.05 -3.28
C PHE A 85 -2.25 10.66 -3.90
N LYS A 86 -2.96 9.73 -3.25
CA LYS A 86 -3.04 8.33 -3.67
C LYS A 86 -4.41 7.93 -4.19
N GLY A 87 -5.47 8.49 -3.62
CA GLY A 87 -6.85 8.17 -3.97
C GLY A 87 -7.61 7.53 -2.82
N ASP A 88 -8.66 6.78 -3.14
CA ASP A 88 -9.46 6.08 -2.14
C ASP A 88 -8.85 4.73 -1.82
N ALA A 89 -8.68 4.44 -0.53
CA ALA A 89 -8.21 3.15 -0.05
C ALA A 89 -9.40 2.26 0.32
N SER A 90 -9.35 1.02 -0.13
CA SER A 90 -10.24 -0.06 0.32
C SER A 90 -9.50 -0.86 1.38
N TYR A 91 -10.25 -1.53 2.27
CA TYR A 91 -9.66 -2.19 3.42
C TYR A 91 -10.07 -3.65 3.53
N PHE A 92 -9.19 -4.41 4.17
CA PHE A 92 -9.42 -5.81 4.50
C PHE A 92 -9.05 -6.04 5.95
N SER A 93 -9.82 -6.91 6.61
CA SER A 93 -9.47 -7.43 7.93
C SER A 93 -8.70 -8.73 7.78
N LEU A 94 -7.91 -9.07 8.78
CA LEU A 94 -7.29 -10.39 8.86
C LEU A 94 -8.31 -11.36 9.43
N LYS A 95 -8.47 -12.53 8.82
CA LYS A 95 -9.36 -13.56 9.38
C LYS A 95 -8.86 -13.94 10.77
N ASN A 96 -9.79 -13.96 11.73
CA ASN A 96 -9.49 -14.27 13.14
C ASN A 96 -8.45 -13.32 13.72
N GLY A 97 -8.46 -12.07 13.27
CA GLY A 97 -7.48 -11.07 13.68
C GLY A 97 -8.00 -9.65 13.58
N PRO A 98 -7.09 -8.68 13.57
CA PRO A 98 -7.46 -7.27 13.59
C PRO A 98 -8.31 -6.85 12.40
N GLU A 99 -9.26 -5.96 12.65
CA GLU A 99 -10.06 -5.33 11.61
C GLU A 99 -9.25 -4.28 10.86
N ASN A 100 -9.51 -4.16 9.55
CA ASN A 100 -8.96 -3.10 8.70
C ASN A 100 -7.43 -3.03 8.81
N ALA A 101 -6.80 -4.19 8.84
CA ALA A 101 -5.35 -4.31 9.01
C ALA A 101 -4.57 -4.15 7.69
N VAL A 102 -5.28 -4.19 6.56
CA VAL A 102 -4.69 -4.20 5.22
C VAL A 102 -5.44 -3.21 4.36
N TRP A 103 -4.72 -2.46 3.53
CA TRP A 103 -5.38 -1.53 2.61
C TRP A 103 -4.84 -1.67 1.20
N SER A 104 -5.61 -1.15 0.24
CA SER A 104 -5.27 -1.19 -1.17
C SER A 104 -5.87 0.02 -1.88
N TYR A 105 -5.11 0.60 -2.79
CA TYR A 105 -5.60 1.63 -3.69
C TYR A 105 -5.99 0.95 -5.01
N GLU A 106 -7.27 0.68 -5.18
CA GLU A 106 -7.76 -0.05 -6.35
C GLU A 106 -7.98 0.85 -7.56
N GLN A 107 -8.15 2.15 -7.31
CA GLN A 107 -8.27 3.17 -8.36
C GLN A 107 -7.44 4.40 -7.95
N PRO A 108 -6.11 4.27 -7.92
CA PRO A 108 -5.25 5.37 -7.48
C PRO A 108 -5.24 6.50 -8.50
N TYR A 109 -4.84 7.68 -8.03
CA TYR A 109 -4.52 8.77 -8.95
C TYR A 109 -3.37 8.37 -9.87
N ASP A 110 -3.24 9.08 -11.01
CA ASP A 110 -2.28 8.73 -12.06
C ASP A 110 -0.87 8.54 -11.55
N GLU A 111 -0.42 9.43 -10.65
CA GLU A 111 0.94 9.39 -10.12
C GLU A 111 1.22 8.14 -9.31
N MET A 112 0.18 7.45 -8.85
CA MET A 112 0.29 6.27 -7.99
C MET A 112 -0.15 4.99 -8.70
N SER A 113 -0.19 4.98 -10.02
CA SER A 113 -0.61 3.79 -10.77
C SER A 113 0.26 2.56 -10.47
N VAL A 114 1.50 2.77 -10.07
CA VAL A 114 2.43 1.67 -9.73
C VAL A 114 1.97 0.83 -8.54
N ILE A 115 1.19 1.41 -7.62
CA ILE A 115 0.69 0.68 -6.45
C ILE A 115 -0.72 0.13 -6.62
N LYS A 116 -1.32 0.31 -7.81
CA LYS A 116 -2.69 -0.14 -8.06
C LYS A 116 -2.87 -1.60 -7.70
N ASP A 117 -3.95 -1.89 -6.96
CA ASP A 117 -4.38 -3.23 -6.52
C ASP A 117 -3.42 -3.94 -5.57
N ARG A 118 -2.26 -3.36 -5.27
CA ARG A 118 -1.34 -3.95 -4.31
C ARG A 118 -1.84 -3.78 -2.89
N LEU A 119 -1.37 -4.63 -2.00
CA LEU A 119 -1.81 -4.66 -0.60
C LEU A 119 -0.68 -4.16 0.30
N ALA A 120 -1.04 -3.32 1.25
CA ALA A 120 -0.15 -2.86 2.31
C ALA A 120 -0.72 -3.27 3.66
N PHE A 121 0.16 -3.61 4.60
CA PHE A 121 -0.22 -4.11 5.91
C PHE A 121 0.23 -3.14 6.99
N TYR A 122 -0.61 -2.89 7.99
CA TYR A 122 -0.20 -2.11 9.16
C TYR A 122 0.78 -2.93 9.98
N PRO A 123 2.01 -2.39 10.23
CA PRO A 123 3.03 -3.15 10.96
C PRO A 123 2.62 -3.57 12.37
N ASP A 124 1.80 -2.75 13.04
CA ASP A 124 1.33 -3.03 14.39
C ASP A 124 0.19 -4.03 14.47
N LYS A 125 -0.32 -4.48 13.31
CA LYS A 125 -1.45 -5.42 13.23
C LYS A 125 -1.05 -6.79 12.71
N VAL A 126 0.21 -7.00 12.43
CA VAL A 126 0.77 -8.29 12.01
C VAL A 126 1.98 -8.60 12.90
N ASP A 127 2.47 -9.83 12.84
CA ASP A 127 3.65 -10.19 13.63
C ASP A 127 4.89 -9.46 13.12
N SER A 128 5.09 -9.47 11.80
CA SER A 128 6.25 -8.83 11.20
C SER A 128 6.04 -8.55 9.71
N ILE A 129 6.71 -7.51 9.23
CA ILE A 129 6.91 -7.21 7.81
C ILE A 129 8.42 -7.04 7.68
N SER A 130 9.08 -7.97 6.97
CA SER A 130 10.54 -7.99 6.97
C SER A 130 11.12 -8.55 5.70
N ALA A 131 12.37 -8.17 5.43
CA ALA A 131 13.16 -8.78 4.38
C ALA A 131 13.45 -10.23 4.75
N ALA A 132 13.36 -11.09 3.77
CA ALA A 132 13.57 -12.53 3.98
C ALA A 132 14.90 -12.97 3.40
#